data_4885954471b0df4264662646efb48051
#
_entry.id   4885954471b0df4264662646efb48051
#
_cell.length_a   1.000
_cell.length_b   1.000
_cell.length_c   1.000
_cell.angle_alpha   90.00
_cell.angle_beta   90.00
_cell.angle_gamma   90.00
#
_symmetry.space_group_name_H-M   'P 1'
#
loop_
_entity.id
_entity.type
_entity.pdbx_description
1 polymer ?
#
loop_
_entity_poly.entity_id
_entity_poly.type
_entity_poly.pdbx_seq_one_letter_code
_entity_poly.pdbx_strand_id
1 'polypeptide(L)'
;MRKSNTFKTLVVLAVFVFAGFSAKAQLTHLEQSIYLNFNIPTAQFNDDVAVNALNGQIPMTRFNAGKDAIFGFGLGYRVSYRFDVGFGEVSPYLHGDFQWNRISGDMRESYMNAGDGSAPNYFNIPIYVGVNYRYQLTDIFTPFAEFGIGPDFFMITKESGSLTVPADAVTGTPEHTYDFKLRYQTTTNVAFQLGLGCYFGQHVSASLHYNGYGKHAIKYKGNDTPTETALALTEASSTQTQTRSVGMLSLRIGFHF
;
A
#
# COMPACT_ATOMS: atom_id res chain seq x y z
N MET A 1 16.38 21.89 -11.92
CA MET A 1 16.92 20.56 -11.55
C MET A 1 17.00 20.44 -10.03
N ARG A 2 16.00 19.81 -9.41
CA ARG A 2 15.93 19.60 -7.95
C ARG A 2 16.20 18.11 -7.70
N LYS A 3 17.49 17.72 -7.82
CA LYS A 3 17.91 16.35 -7.54
C LYS A 3 18.10 16.16 -6.03
N SER A 4 17.35 15.22 -5.51
CA SER A 4 17.79 14.24 -4.53
C SER A 4 18.01 14.67 -3.08
N ASN A 5 16.95 15.10 -2.42
CA ASN A 5 16.91 14.95 -0.96
C ASN A 5 16.55 13.49 -0.56
N THR A 6 15.92 12.73 -1.45
CA THR A 6 15.49 11.34 -1.22
C THR A 6 16.67 10.40 -0.95
N PHE A 7 17.79 10.57 -1.66
CA PHE A 7 18.98 9.75 -1.44
C PHE A 7 19.63 10.03 -0.06
N LYS A 8 19.68 11.30 0.34
CA LYS A 8 20.19 11.69 1.67
C LYS A 8 19.32 11.14 2.79
N THR A 9 17.99 11.15 2.61
CA THR A 9 17.05 10.59 3.58
C THR A 9 17.21 9.06 3.70
N LEU A 10 17.42 8.37 2.59
CA LEU A 10 17.67 6.92 2.56
C LEU A 10 19.00 6.56 3.25
N VAL A 11 20.05 7.33 3.03
CA VAL A 11 21.35 7.15 3.69
C VAL A 11 21.24 7.40 5.19
N VAL A 12 20.53 8.45 5.60
CA VAL A 12 20.29 8.74 7.02
C VAL A 12 19.49 7.61 7.66
N LEU A 13 18.45 7.10 7.01
CA LEU A 13 17.66 5.97 7.50
C LEU A 13 18.52 4.71 7.65
N ALA A 14 19.36 4.41 6.65
CA ALA A 14 20.31 3.29 6.72
C ALA A 14 21.30 3.43 7.86
N VAL A 15 21.85 4.63 8.08
CA VAL A 15 22.75 4.92 9.20
C VAL A 15 22.07 4.70 10.56
N PHE A 16 20.80 5.12 10.72
CA PHE A 16 20.04 4.86 11.94
C PHE A 16 19.80 3.38 12.16
N VAL A 17 19.49 2.61 11.11
CA VAL A 17 19.34 1.16 11.19
C VAL A 17 20.66 0.52 11.63
N PHE A 18 21.80 0.88 10.99
CA PHE A 18 23.12 0.34 11.36
C PHE A 18 23.60 0.79 12.75
N ALA A 19 23.30 2.02 13.17
CA ALA A 19 23.60 2.48 14.53
C ALA A 19 22.81 1.70 15.59
N GLY A 20 21.58 1.29 15.28
CA GLY A 20 20.76 0.40 16.13
C GLY A 20 21.42 -0.97 16.34
N PHE A 21 22.11 -1.52 15.33
CA PHE A 21 22.85 -2.79 15.48
C PHE A 21 24.00 -2.69 16.49
N SER A 22 24.66 -1.54 16.57
CA SER A 22 25.79 -1.33 17.49
C SER A 22 25.36 -1.12 18.95
N ALA A 23 24.14 -0.65 19.20
CA ALA A 23 23.61 -0.43 20.55
C ALA A 23 23.17 -1.73 21.25
N LYS A 24 23.01 -2.83 20.53
CA LYS A 24 22.52 -4.11 21.04
C LYS A 24 23.41 -4.75 22.11
N ALA A 25 24.71 -4.44 22.09
CA ALA A 25 25.68 -5.02 23.04
C ALA A 25 25.43 -4.61 24.52
N GLN A 26 24.55 -3.64 24.77
CA GLN A 26 24.29 -3.13 26.12
C GLN A 26 22.84 -3.40 26.63
N LEU A 27 21.91 -3.85 25.78
CA LEU A 27 20.50 -4.02 26.12
C LEU A 27 20.05 -5.46 25.82
N THR A 28 20.19 -6.36 26.77
CA THR A 28 19.87 -7.80 26.64
C THR A 28 18.40 -8.12 26.30
N HIS A 29 17.51 -7.16 26.48
CA HIS A 29 16.06 -7.33 26.22
C HIS A 29 15.59 -6.60 24.95
N LEU A 30 16.48 -5.86 24.25
CA LEU A 30 16.14 -5.21 22.99
C LEU A 30 16.22 -6.23 21.84
N GLU A 31 15.13 -6.38 21.13
CA GLU A 31 15.03 -7.22 19.94
C GLU A 31 14.79 -6.36 18.72
N GLN A 32 15.52 -6.61 17.65
CA GLN A 32 15.31 -6.03 16.35
C GLN A 32 14.87 -7.11 15.38
N SER A 33 14.03 -6.75 14.41
CA SER A 33 13.49 -7.73 13.49
C SER A 33 13.27 -7.13 12.12
N ILE A 34 13.50 -7.93 11.09
CA ILE A 34 13.16 -7.64 9.70
C ILE A 34 12.07 -8.61 9.27
N TYR A 35 11.07 -8.11 8.55
CA TYR A 35 9.92 -8.88 8.12
C TYR A 35 9.76 -8.84 6.60
N LEU A 36 9.48 -9.98 6.01
CA LEU A 36 8.96 -10.10 4.66
C LEU A 36 7.45 -10.33 4.74
N ASN A 37 6.69 -9.50 4.04
CA ASN A 37 5.22 -9.56 4.02
C ASN A 37 4.74 -10.00 2.64
N PHE A 38 3.77 -10.91 2.62
CA PHE A 38 3.02 -11.34 1.44
C PHE A 38 1.58 -10.89 1.65
N ASN A 39 1.13 -9.91 0.88
CA ASN A 39 -0.09 -9.17 1.14
C ASN A 39 -1.22 -9.57 0.19
N ILE A 40 -2.37 -9.91 0.74
CA ILE A 40 -3.61 -10.17 0.01
C ILE A 40 -4.58 -9.04 0.36
N PRO A 41 -4.91 -8.16 -0.59
CA PRO A 41 -5.88 -7.10 -0.38
C PRO A 41 -7.25 -7.66 0.00
N THR A 42 -7.96 -6.95 0.87
CA THR A 42 -9.30 -7.31 1.34
C THR A 42 -10.25 -6.13 1.23
N ALA A 43 -11.55 -6.38 1.42
CA ALA A 43 -12.61 -5.38 1.34
C ALA A 43 -12.57 -4.61 0.00
N GLN A 44 -12.95 -3.35 0.00
CA GLN A 44 -13.02 -2.50 -1.19
C GLN A 44 -11.67 -2.34 -1.92
N PHE A 45 -10.57 -2.68 -1.29
CA PHE A 45 -9.25 -2.64 -1.91
C PHE A 45 -9.01 -3.81 -2.88
N ASN A 46 -9.85 -4.83 -2.82
CA ASN A 46 -9.84 -5.98 -3.75
C ASN A 46 -11.12 -6.04 -4.61
N ASP A 47 -12.00 -5.05 -4.53
CA ASP A 47 -13.23 -5.02 -5.31
C ASP A 47 -12.92 -4.66 -6.77
N ASP A 48 -13.83 -5.04 -7.67
CA ASP A 48 -13.80 -4.60 -9.06
C ASP A 48 -14.01 -3.09 -9.10
N VAL A 49 -13.13 -2.40 -9.80
CA VAL A 49 -13.25 -0.96 -9.96
C VAL A 49 -14.35 -0.65 -10.96
N ALA A 50 -15.50 -0.25 -10.47
CA ALA A 50 -16.43 0.51 -11.28
C ALA A 50 -15.85 1.92 -11.43
N VAL A 51 -15.14 2.17 -12.51
CA VAL A 51 -14.65 3.51 -12.83
C VAL A 51 -15.83 4.34 -13.27
N ASN A 52 -16.49 5.02 -12.33
CA ASN A 52 -17.32 6.17 -12.63
C ASN A 52 -16.40 7.35 -12.98
N ALA A 53 -15.57 7.16 -13.99
CA ALA A 53 -14.77 8.23 -14.52
C ALA A 53 -15.68 9.14 -15.33
N LEU A 54 -15.59 10.43 -15.09
CA LEU A 54 -16.18 11.49 -15.87
C LEU A 54 -17.72 11.52 -15.83
N ASN A 55 -18.31 11.83 -14.66
CA ASN A 55 -19.70 12.31 -14.53
C ASN A 55 -20.76 11.54 -15.35
N GLY A 56 -20.60 10.24 -15.54
CA GLY A 56 -21.60 9.38 -16.21
C GLY A 56 -21.76 9.58 -17.73
N GLN A 57 -20.91 10.39 -18.38
CA GLN A 57 -21.08 10.71 -19.80
C GLN A 57 -20.25 9.83 -20.76
N ILE A 58 -19.26 9.11 -20.26
CA ILE A 58 -18.53 8.13 -21.08
C ILE A 58 -18.66 6.77 -20.41
N PRO A 59 -19.33 5.80 -21.04
CA PRO A 59 -19.35 4.45 -20.53
C PRO A 59 -17.94 3.86 -20.68
N MET A 60 -17.11 4.00 -19.64
CA MET A 60 -15.81 3.35 -19.57
C MET A 60 -15.97 1.87 -19.26
N THR A 61 -16.76 1.17 -20.04
CA THR A 61 -17.01 -0.27 -19.92
C THR A 61 -15.77 -1.13 -20.18
N ARG A 62 -14.68 -0.54 -20.67
CA ARG A 62 -13.41 -1.24 -20.88
C ARG A 62 -12.52 -1.34 -19.65
N PHE A 63 -12.76 -0.54 -18.60
CA PHE A 63 -11.99 -0.58 -17.36
C PHE A 63 -12.66 -1.41 -16.25
N ASN A 64 -13.80 -2.03 -16.49
CA ASN A 64 -14.52 -2.87 -15.54
C ASN A 64 -13.98 -4.30 -15.44
N ALA A 65 -12.86 -4.61 -16.05
CA ALA A 65 -12.41 -6.00 -16.20
C ALA A 65 -11.25 -6.34 -15.25
N GLY A 66 -11.31 -5.97 -13.98
CA GLY A 66 -10.25 -6.41 -13.08
C GLY A 66 -10.34 -5.87 -11.66
N LYS A 67 -9.64 -6.54 -10.76
CA LYS A 67 -9.55 -6.17 -9.36
C LYS A 67 -8.60 -4.98 -9.19
N ASP A 68 -8.97 -4.07 -8.30
CA ASP A 68 -8.22 -2.87 -8.02
C ASP A 68 -6.80 -3.19 -7.52
N ALA A 69 -6.67 -3.82 -6.36
CA ALA A 69 -5.39 -4.29 -5.87
C ALA A 69 -5.34 -5.82 -5.81
N ILE A 70 -4.23 -6.37 -6.26
CA ILE A 70 -3.94 -7.79 -6.16
C ILE A 70 -2.80 -8.05 -5.17
N PHE A 71 -2.42 -9.32 -5.05
CA PHE A 71 -1.29 -9.77 -4.25
C PHE A 71 -0.08 -8.83 -4.34
N GLY A 72 0.52 -8.57 -3.20
CA GLY A 72 1.65 -7.68 -3.06
C GLY A 72 2.70 -8.18 -2.08
N PHE A 73 3.78 -7.42 -1.97
CA PHE A 73 4.90 -7.70 -1.11
C PHE A 73 5.17 -6.51 -0.20
N GLY A 74 5.84 -6.79 0.91
CA GLY A 74 6.30 -5.75 1.81
C GLY A 74 7.57 -6.12 2.55
N LEU A 75 8.23 -5.09 3.04
CA LEU A 75 9.38 -5.20 3.92
C LEU A 75 9.10 -4.39 5.17
N GLY A 76 9.28 -5.02 6.34
CA GLY A 76 9.07 -4.37 7.62
C GLY A 76 10.31 -4.38 8.49
N TYR A 77 10.37 -3.42 9.40
CA TYR A 77 11.38 -3.36 10.44
C TYR A 77 10.72 -3.05 11.78
N ARG A 78 11.14 -3.78 12.82
CA ARG A 78 10.62 -3.63 14.18
C ARG A 78 11.75 -3.50 15.18
N VAL A 79 11.51 -2.67 16.17
CA VAL A 79 12.27 -2.63 17.42
C VAL A 79 11.30 -2.92 18.55
N SER A 80 11.63 -3.88 19.41
CA SER A 80 10.81 -4.25 20.57
C SER A 80 11.68 -4.44 21.80
N TYR A 81 11.06 -4.28 22.97
CA TYR A 81 11.71 -4.52 24.25
C TYR A 81 10.93 -5.58 25.01
N ARG A 82 11.60 -6.65 25.45
CA ARG A 82 10.98 -7.80 26.10
C ARG A 82 10.91 -7.64 27.62
N PHE A 83 9.74 -7.92 28.16
CA PHE A 83 9.49 -8.01 29.60
C PHE A 83 8.97 -9.41 29.93
N ASP A 84 9.62 -10.11 30.84
CA ASP A 84 9.10 -11.34 31.40
C ASP A 84 8.00 -10.99 32.44
N VAL A 85 6.83 -11.59 32.28
CA VAL A 85 5.68 -11.40 33.18
C VAL A 85 5.33 -12.68 33.95
N GLY A 86 6.24 -13.65 33.98
CA GLY A 86 6.13 -14.91 34.75
C GLY A 86 5.33 -16.01 34.04
N PHE A 87 4.33 -15.68 33.27
CA PHE A 87 3.53 -16.62 32.47
C PHE A 87 3.68 -16.38 30.95
N GLY A 88 4.73 -15.71 30.55
CA GLY A 88 5.06 -15.38 29.19
C GLY A 88 5.85 -14.08 29.10
N GLU A 89 6.03 -13.58 27.89
CA GLU A 89 6.73 -12.33 27.63
C GLU A 89 5.80 -11.32 26.95
N VAL A 90 5.84 -10.07 27.43
CA VAL A 90 5.18 -8.93 26.79
C VAL A 90 6.25 -8.05 26.14
N SER A 91 6.05 -7.69 24.89
CA SER A 91 7.00 -6.87 24.15
C SER A 91 6.31 -5.69 23.50
N PRO A 92 6.32 -4.50 24.09
CA PRO A 92 5.99 -3.28 23.37
C PRO A 92 6.96 -3.09 22.20
N TYR A 93 6.44 -2.57 21.08
CA TYR A 93 7.23 -2.41 19.87
C TYR A 93 6.89 -1.13 19.09
N LEU A 94 7.85 -0.70 18.31
CA LEU A 94 7.70 0.22 17.18
C LEU A 94 7.99 -0.55 15.91
N HIS A 95 7.07 -0.52 14.95
CA HIS A 95 7.15 -1.26 13.70
C HIS A 95 6.77 -0.37 12.52
N GLY A 96 7.57 -0.40 11.46
CA GLY A 96 7.27 0.24 10.20
C GLY A 96 7.31 -0.77 9.06
N ASP A 97 6.33 -0.70 8.18
CA ASP A 97 6.28 -1.50 6.95
C ASP A 97 6.33 -0.61 5.71
N PHE A 98 6.91 -1.13 4.65
CA PHE A 98 6.72 -0.67 3.28
C PHE A 98 6.01 -1.76 2.51
N GLN A 99 4.81 -1.51 2.03
CA GLN A 99 4.00 -2.50 1.33
C GLN A 99 3.65 -2.00 -0.07
N TRP A 100 3.76 -2.89 -1.04
CA TRP A 100 3.51 -2.63 -2.44
C TRP A 100 2.50 -3.63 -3.00
N ASN A 101 1.42 -3.12 -3.60
CA ASN A 101 0.42 -3.88 -4.31
C ASN A 101 0.27 -3.35 -5.74
N ARG A 102 0.02 -4.24 -6.68
CA ARG A 102 -0.27 -3.90 -8.07
C ARG A 102 -1.77 -4.01 -8.34
N ILE A 103 -2.23 -3.40 -9.41
CA ILE A 103 -3.56 -3.67 -9.98
C ILE A 103 -3.56 -5.04 -10.68
N SER A 104 -4.74 -5.59 -10.98
CA SER A 104 -4.89 -6.86 -11.71
C SER A 104 -4.19 -6.81 -13.08
N GLY A 105 -3.84 -8.01 -13.60
CA GLY A 105 -3.18 -8.15 -14.90
C GLY A 105 -4.03 -7.60 -16.03
N ASP A 106 -5.32 -7.92 -16.03
CA ASP A 106 -6.29 -7.49 -17.06
C ASP A 106 -6.43 -5.97 -17.11
N MET A 107 -6.54 -5.33 -15.94
CA MET A 107 -6.53 -3.86 -15.88
C MET A 107 -5.22 -3.28 -16.39
N ARG A 108 -4.08 -3.85 -15.99
CA ARG A 108 -2.78 -3.39 -16.43
C ARG A 108 -2.61 -3.50 -17.94
N GLU A 109 -3.07 -4.60 -18.54
CA GLU A 109 -3.05 -4.80 -19.99
C GLU A 109 -3.91 -3.76 -20.70
N SER A 110 -5.07 -3.41 -20.16
CA SER A 110 -5.93 -2.36 -20.69
C SER A 110 -5.22 -1.00 -20.76
N TYR A 111 -4.42 -0.64 -19.73
CA TYR A 111 -3.61 0.58 -19.75
C TYR A 111 -2.48 0.51 -20.78
N MET A 112 -1.83 -0.63 -20.94
CA MET A 112 -0.72 -0.81 -21.89
C MET A 112 -1.21 -0.84 -23.34
N ASN A 113 -2.38 -1.40 -23.60
CA ASN A 113 -3.00 -1.44 -24.93
C ASN A 113 -3.54 -0.07 -25.36
N ALA A 114 -3.71 0.85 -24.44
CA ALA A 114 -4.09 2.24 -24.69
C ALA A 114 -2.88 3.15 -25.05
N GLY A 115 -1.85 2.62 -25.69
CA GLY A 115 -0.64 3.36 -26.07
C GLY A 115 0.41 3.42 -24.96
N ASP A 116 1.04 4.60 -24.75
CA ASP A 116 2.06 4.82 -23.70
C ASP A 116 1.47 4.87 -22.26
N GLY A 117 0.46 4.05 -21.99
CA GLY A 117 -0.27 4.01 -20.74
C GLY A 117 0.60 3.54 -19.56
N SER A 118 0.33 4.10 -18.39
CA SER A 118 0.95 3.70 -17.13
C SER A 118 -0.12 3.30 -16.12
N ALA A 119 -0.14 2.04 -15.74
CA ALA A 119 -1.02 1.54 -14.70
C ALA A 119 -0.54 1.99 -13.32
N PRO A 120 -1.46 2.32 -12.38
CA PRO A 120 -1.10 2.69 -11.02
C PRO A 120 -0.56 1.51 -10.23
N ASN A 121 0.25 1.81 -9.21
CA ASN A 121 0.63 0.90 -8.16
C ASN A 121 0.27 1.52 -6.82
N TYR A 122 0.04 0.69 -5.82
CA TYR A 122 -0.36 1.10 -4.48
C TYR A 122 0.75 0.84 -3.49
N PHE A 123 1.01 1.83 -2.64
CA PHE A 123 1.96 1.73 -1.55
C PHE A 123 1.28 2.11 -0.25
N ASN A 124 1.50 1.31 0.79
CA ASN A 124 1.15 1.61 2.16
C ASN A 124 2.42 1.64 2.99
N ILE A 125 2.56 2.68 3.81
CA ILE A 125 3.67 2.84 4.74
C ILE A 125 3.09 3.07 6.13
N PRO A 126 2.63 1.99 6.81
CA PRO A 126 2.15 2.09 8.17
C PRO A 126 3.31 2.15 9.16
N ILE A 127 3.12 2.93 10.23
CA ILE A 127 4.02 2.97 11.37
C ILE A 127 3.19 2.64 12.62
N TYR A 128 3.46 1.50 13.24
CA TYR A 128 2.70 0.99 14.37
C TYR A 128 3.47 1.14 15.67
N VAL A 129 2.78 1.57 16.70
CA VAL A 129 3.12 1.29 18.09
C VAL A 129 2.20 0.19 18.56
N GLY A 130 2.75 -0.83 19.20
CA GLY A 130 1.96 -1.98 19.56
C GLY A 130 2.57 -2.81 20.67
N VAL A 131 1.92 -3.92 20.93
CA VAL A 131 2.34 -4.92 21.91
C VAL A 131 2.24 -6.31 21.31
N ASN A 132 3.25 -7.12 21.57
CA ASN A 132 3.31 -8.54 21.25
C ASN A 132 3.33 -9.30 22.59
N TYR A 133 2.47 -10.30 22.71
CA TYR A 133 2.48 -11.26 23.81
C TYR A 133 2.88 -12.62 23.27
N ARG A 134 3.91 -13.24 23.86
CA ARG A 134 4.40 -14.56 23.51
C ARG A 134 4.41 -15.51 24.70
N TYR A 135 4.07 -16.75 24.42
CA TYR A 135 4.03 -17.80 25.43
C TYR A 135 4.91 -18.98 24.97
N GLN A 136 6.01 -19.21 25.67
CA GLN A 136 6.94 -20.30 25.33
C GLN A 136 6.31 -21.66 25.68
N LEU A 137 5.94 -22.42 24.64
CA LEU A 137 5.45 -23.79 24.83
C LEU A 137 6.60 -24.80 24.89
N THR A 138 7.61 -24.60 24.04
CA THR A 138 8.84 -25.40 24.01
C THR A 138 10.00 -24.49 23.65
N ASP A 139 11.24 -25.00 23.74
CA ASP A 139 12.43 -24.24 23.34
C ASP A 139 12.45 -23.86 21.87
N ILE A 140 11.68 -24.54 21.03
CA ILE A 140 11.64 -24.31 19.57
C ILE A 140 10.36 -23.59 19.16
N PHE A 141 9.26 -23.70 19.90
CA PHE A 141 7.94 -23.25 19.50
C PHE A 141 7.33 -22.29 20.52
N THR A 142 7.21 -21.02 20.13
CA THR A 142 6.68 -19.94 20.97
C THR A 142 5.57 -19.19 20.23
N PRO A 143 4.30 -19.57 20.42
CA PRO A 143 3.18 -18.84 19.84
C PRO A 143 3.11 -17.41 20.38
N PHE A 144 2.58 -16.51 19.56
CA PHE A 144 2.36 -15.13 19.94
C PHE A 144 1.08 -14.55 19.35
N ALA A 145 0.60 -13.52 20.01
CA ALA A 145 -0.43 -12.62 19.49
C ALA A 145 0.06 -11.18 19.57
N GLU A 146 -0.34 -10.35 18.62
CA GLU A 146 0.06 -8.96 18.63
C GLU A 146 -1.05 -8.03 18.15
N PHE A 147 -0.98 -6.81 18.67
CA PHE A 147 -1.83 -5.69 18.27
C PHE A 147 -0.97 -4.45 18.12
N GLY A 148 -1.25 -3.66 17.08
CA GLY A 148 -0.61 -2.37 16.85
C GLY A 148 -1.58 -1.37 16.25
N ILE A 149 -1.30 -0.10 16.50
CA ILE A 149 -2.06 1.04 15.96
C ILE A 149 -1.08 2.16 15.59
N GLY A 150 -1.42 2.93 14.57
CA GLY A 150 -0.60 4.07 14.17
C GLY A 150 -1.03 4.67 12.83
N PRO A 151 -0.29 5.65 12.32
CA PRO A 151 -0.57 6.24 11.02
C PRO A 151 -0.20 5.30 9.87
N ASP A 152 -1.00 5.32 8.81
CA ASP A 152 -0.67 4.78 7.50
C ASP A 152 -0.59 5.89 6.46
N PHE A 153 0.43 5.85 5.62
CA PHE A 153 0.61 6.74 4.48
C PHE A 153 0.33 5.95 3.21
N PHE A 154 -0.84 6.21 2.64
CA PHE A 154 -1.27 5.56 1.41
C PHE A 154 -0.91 6.41 0.19
N MET A 155 -0.24 5.81 -0.78
CA MET A 155 0.23 6.45 -2.01
C MET A 155 -0.18 5.64 -3.22
N ILE A 156 -0.62 6.35 -4.26
CA ILE A 156 -0.92 5.79 -5.57
C ILE A 156 0.04 6.44 -6.56
N THR A 157 0.68 5.64 -7.41
CA THR A 157 1.52 6.20 -8.47
C THR A 157 0.66 6.88 -9.53
N LYS A 158 1.31 7.68 -10.37
CA LYS A 158 0.61 8.33 -11.50
C LYS A 158 -0.01 7.26 -12.41
N GLU A 159 -1.14 7.63 -12.97
CA GLU A 159 -1.86 6.86 -13.97
C GLU A 159 -1.92 7.67 -15.27
N SER A 160 -1.79 7.04 -16.41
CA SER A 160 -1.92 7.68 -17.71
C SER A 160 -2.34 6.66 -18.76
N GLY A 161 -3.00 7.13 -19.80
CA GLY A 161 -3.43 6.30 -20.93
C GLY A 161 -4.13 7.15 -21.96
N SER A 162 -4.51 6.50 -23.06
CA SER A 162 -5.29 7.09 -24.14
C SER A 162 -6.62 6.34 -24.25
N LEU A 163 -7.70 7.06 -24.34
CA LEU A 163 -9.04 6.54 -24.58
C LEU A 163 -9.52 6.94 -25.96
N THR A 164 -9.73 5.98 -26.84
CA THR A 164 -10.33 6.24 -28.15
C THR A 164 -11.84 5.99 -28.06
N VAL A 165 -12.61 7.04 -28.31
CA VAL A 165 -14.07 6.96 -28.46
C VAL A 165 -14.34 6.77 -29.94
N PRO A 166 -14.93 5.63 -30.37
CA PRO A 166 -15.20 5.38 -31.78
C PRO A 166 -16.21 6.38 -32.32
N ALA A 167 -16.15 6.63 -33.61
CA ALA A 167 -17.12 7.46 -34.32
C ALA A 167 -18.55 6.93 -34.11
N ASP A 168 -19.48 7.81 -33.80
CA ASP A 168 -20.90 7.48 -33.69
C ASP A 168 -21.62 7.94 -34.97
N ALA A 169 -22.03 6.99 -35.77
CA ALA A 169 -22.74 7.26 -37.03
C ALA A 169 -24.14 7.88 -36.83
N VAL A 170 -24.73 7.72 -35.64
CA VAL A 170 -26.08 8.25 -35.34
C VAL A 170 -26.01 9.72 -34.99
N THR A 171 -25.01 10.13 -34.24
CA THR A 171 -24.83 11.53 -33.81
C THR A 171 -23.88 12.30 -34.77
N GLY A 172 -23.23 11.62 -35.70
CA GLY A 172 -22.23 12.23 -36.59
C GLY A 172 -20.92 12.62 -35.89
N THR A 173 -20.69 12.11 -34.67
CA THR A 173 -19.48 12.41 -33.90
C THR A 173 -18.30 11.64 -34.48
N PRO A 174 -17.22 12.28 -34.90
CA PRO A 174 -16.03 11.57 -35.41
C PRO A 174 -15.31 10.82 -34.28
N GLU A 175 -14.45 9.88 -34.65
CA GLU A 175 -13.57 9.20 -33.69
C GLU A 175 -12.65 10.21 -33.01
N HIS A 176 -12.55 10.14 -31.68
CA HIS A 176 -11.69 10.99 -30.88
C HIS A 176 -10.85 10.16 -29.90
N THR A 177 -9.56 10.49 -29.82
CA THR A 177 -8.66 9.94 -28.82
C THR A 177 -8.37 10.98 -27.75
N TYR A 178 -8.57 10.62 -26.49
CA TYR A 178 -8.31 11.45 -25.32
C TYR A 178 -7.14 10.87 -24.53
N ASP A 179 -6.10 11.67 -24.36
CA ASP A 179 -4.99 11.31 -23.47
C ASP A 179 -5.30 11.83 -22.07
N PHE A 180 -5.22 10.94 -21.08
CA PHE A 180 -5.41 11.31 -19.70
C PHE A 180 -4.16 11.04 -18.87
N LYS A 181 -3.98 11.85 -17.82
CA LYS A 181 -2.90 11.68 -16.83
C LYS A 181 -3.39 12.11 -15.47
N LEU A 182 -3.51 11.14 -14.56
CA LEU A 182 -3.94 11.37 -13.20
C LEU A 182 -2.76 11.35 -12.25
N ARG A 183 -2.76 12.31 -11.32
CA ARG A 183 -1.78 12.42 -10.24
C ARG A 183 -2.50 12.38 -8.91
N TYR A 184 -2.10 11.48 -8.06
CA TYR A 184 -2.68 11.24 -6.76
C TYR A 184 -1.89 11.94 -5.67
N GLN A 185 -2.58 12.41 -4.65
CA GLN A 185 -1.97 12.93 -3.44
C GLN A 185 -1.84 11.80 -2.42
N THR A 186 -0.74 11.79 -1.67
CA THR A 186 -0.59 10.90 -0.52
C THR A 186 -1.68 11.22 0.51
N THR A 187 -2.33 10.19 1.02
CA THR A 187 -3.33 10.33 2.08
C THR A 187 -2.86 9.62 3.34
N THR A 188 -3.26 10.16 4.49
CA THR A 188 -2.90 9.57 5.78
C THR A 188 -4.16 9.21 6.54
N ASN A 189 -4.14 8.05 7.19
CA ASN A 189 -5.23 7.61 8.06
C ASN A 189 -4.66 6.83 9.26
N VAL A 190 -5.52 6.53 10.22
CA VAL A 190 -5.17 5.64 11.32
C VAL A 190 -5.32 4.20 10.84
N ALA A 191 -4.26 3.43 11.02
CA ALA A 191 -4.21 2.00 10.76
C ALA A 191 -4.16 1.20 12.06
N PHE A 192 -4.61 -0.04 12.00
CA PHE A 192 -4.39 -1.03 13.04
C PHE A 192 -3.95 -2.35 12.44
N GLN A 193 -3.23 -3.14 13.23
CA GLN A 193 -2.89 -4.52 12.89
C GLN A 193 -3.26 -5.46 14.03
N LEU A 194 -3.70 -6.66 13.66
CA LEU A 194 -3.90 -7.80 14.54
C LEU A 194 -3.11 -8.96 13.95
N GLY A 195 -2.30 -9.63 14.75
CA GLY A 195 -1.45 -10.71 14.30
C GLY A 195 -1.47 -11.90 15.25
N LEU A 196 -1.40 -13.09 14.64
CA LEU A 196 -1.17 -14.36 15.33
C LEU A 196 -0.04 -15.10 14.64
N GLY A 197 0.86 -15.68 15.41
CA GLY A 197 2.01 -16.37 14.81
C GLY A 197 2.77 -17.24 15.78
N CYS A 198 3.92 -17.67 15.31
CA CYS A 198 4.83 -18.47 16.09
C CYS A 198 6.29 -18.13 15.78
N TYR A 199 7.09 -18.09 16.82
CA TYR A 199 8.54 -18.12 16.72
C TYR A 199 9.00 -19.59 16.61
N PHE A 200 9.95 -19.83 15.73
CA PHE A 200 10.67 -21.08 15.54
C PHE A 200 12.12 -20.89 16.01
N GLY A 201 12.37 -21.28 17.24
CA GLY A 201 13.62 -20.92 17.92
C GLY A 201 13.67 -19.41 18.22
N GLN A 202 14.88 -18.84 18.19
CA GLN A 202 15.11 -17.44 18.58
C GLN A 202 15.14 -16.47 17.41
N HIS A 203 15.30 -16.96 16.17
CA HIS A 203 15.65 -16.11 15.04
C HIS A 203 14.61 -16.02 13.93
N VAL A 204 13.64 -16.92 13.89
CA VAL A 204 12.65 -16.96 12.81
C VAL A 204 11.24 -16.96 13.36
N SER A 205 10.34 -16.23 12.73
CA SER A 205 8.90 -16.32 13.01
C SER A 205 8.08 -16.38 11.72
N ALA A 206 6.89 -16.96 11.84
CA ALA A 206 5.85 -16.87 10.81
C ALA A 206 4.54 -16.47 11.46
N SER A 207 3.79 -15.60 10.79
CA SER A 207 2.56 -15.04 11.34
C SER A 207 1.57 -14.62 10.27
N LEU A 208 0.30 -14.63 10.64
CA LEU A 208 -0.80 -14.10 9.86
C LEU A 208 -1.29 -12.80 10.51
N HIS A 209 -1.40 -11.75 9.71
CA HIS A 209 -1.82 -10.43 10.15
C HIS A 209 -3.02 -9.95 9.36
N TYR A 210 -3.96 -9.34 10.05
CA TYR A 210 -4.94 -8.47 9.44
C TYR A 210 -4.53 -7.01 9.67
N ASN A 211 -4.39 -6.26 8.58
CA ASN A 211 -4.04 -4.85 8.59
C ASN A 211 -5.24 -4.04 8.06
N GLY A 212 -5.82 -3.21 8.92
CA GLY A 212 -6.89 -2.28 8.56
C GLY A 212 -6.30 -0.87 8.45
N TYR A 213 -6.27 -0.31 7.24
CA TYR A 213 -5.73 1.04 6.98
C TYR A 213 -6.81 2.12 6.98
N GLY A 214 -8.05 1.73 7.23
CA GLY A 214 -9.19 2.63 7.30
C GLY A 214 -9.65 3.15 5.93
N LYS A 215 -10.34 4.29 5.96
CA LYS A 215 -10.91 4.91 4.75
C LYS A 215 -10.06 6.09 4.30
N HIS A 216 -9.37 5.94 3.19
CA HIS A 216 -8.55 7.00 2.58
C HIS A 216 -9.38 7.88 1.66
N ALA A 217 -9.32 9.20 1.87
CA ALA A 217 -9.88 10.19 0.96
C ALA A 217 -8.85 10.50 -0.14
N ILE A 218 -8.91 9.76 -1.23
CA ILE A 218 -7.97 9.85 -2.34
C ILE A 218 -8.31 11.10 -3.15
N LYS A 219 -7.38 12.04 -3.17
CA LYS A 219 -7.46 13.26 -3.98
C LYS A 219 -6.59 13.11 -5.21
N TYR A 220 -7.15 13.42 -6.37
CA TYR A 220 -6.43 13.36 -7.63
C TYR A 220 -6.72 14.58 -8.50
N LYS A 221 -5.75 14.92 -9.34
CA LYS A 221 -5.85 15.92 -10.39
C LYS A 221 -5.59 15.26 -11.73
N GLY A 222 -6.46 15.51 -12.68
CA GLY A 222 -6.28 15.14 -14.08
C GLY A 222 -5.71 16.31 -14.90
N ASN A 223 -4.88 16.01 -15.88
CA ASN A 223 -4.62 16.90 -17.00
C ASN A 223 -5.24 16.21 -18.21
N ASP A 224 -6.42 16.63 -18.59
CA ASP A 224 -6.97 16.32 -19.91
C ASP A 224 -6.52 17.45 -20.82
N THR A 225 -5.74 17.13 -21.82
CA THR A 225 -5.50 18.03 -22.93
C THR A 225 -6.49 17.63 -24.02
N PRO A 226 -7.63 18.35 -24.19
CA PRO A 226 -8.44 18.13 -25.35
C PRO A 226 -7.67 18.66 -26.54
N THR A 227 -7.18 17.78 -27.41
CA THR A 227 -6.81 18.17 -28.75
C THR A 227 -8.10 18.36 -29.52
N GLU A 228 -8.52 19.61 -29.56
CA GLU A 228 -9.59 20.18 -30.40
C GLU A 228 -10.96 19.48 -30.41
N THR A 229 -11.94 20.30 -30.06
CA THR A 229 -13.37 20.32 -30.32
C THR A 229 -14.27 19.77 -29.21
N ALA A 230 -14.70 20.68 -28.36
CA ALA A 230 -16.08 20.94 -27.92
C ALA A 230 -17.01 19.79 -27.51
N LEU A 231 -16.56 18.83 -26.74
CA LEU A 231 -17.35 18.45 -25.59
C LEU A 231 -16.61 19.00 -24.38
N ALA A 232 -17.18 20.03 -23.80
CA ALA A 232 -16.66 20.69 -22.62
C ALA A 232 -16.56 19.68 -21.46
N LEU A 233 -15.49 18.88 -21.44
CA LEU A 233 -14.94 18.34 -20.22
C LEU A 233 -14.29 19.51 -19.47
N THR A 234 -15.09 20.54 -19.29
CA THR A 234 -14.81 21.68 -18.42
C THR A 234 -14.71 21.09 -17.04
N GLU A 235 -13.50 21.05 -16.55
CA GLU A 235 -13.07 20.88 -15.16
C GLU A 235 -11.97 19.83 -14.93
N ALA A 236 -11.08 19.64 -15.88
CA ALA A 236 -9.86 18.89 -15.67
C ALA A 236 -8.91 19.51 -14.62
N SER A 237 -9.21 20.71 -14.12
CA SER A 237 -8.42 21.38 -13.08
C SER A 237 -8.98 21.18 -11.66
N SER A 238 -10.19 20.64 -11.49
CA SER A 238 -10.77 20.42 -10.17
C SER A 238 -10.14 19.22 -9.48
N THR A 239 -9.80 19.36 -8.20
CA THR A 239 -9.37 18.25 -7.38
C THR A 239 -10.59 17.39 -7.06
N GLN A 240 -10.61 16.16 -7.54
CA GLN A 240 -11.64 15.19 -7.19
C GLN A 240 -11.24 14.40 -5.96
N THR A 241 -12.23 13.95 -5.20
CA THR A 241 -12.00 13.14 -3.99
C THR A 241 -12.83 11.87 -4.05
N GLN A 242 -12.17 10.74 -3.92
CA GLN A 242 -12.80 9.42 -3.80
C GLN A 242 -12.42 8.80 -2.47
N THR A 243 -13.38 8.27 -1.73
CA THR A 243 -13.11 7.56 -0.48
C THR A 243 -12.99 6.07 -0.75
N ARG A 244 -11.93 5.45 -0.26
CA ARG A 244 -11.68 4.02 -0.42
C ARG A 244 -11.25 3.38 0.90
N SER A 245 -11.86 2.25 1.24
CA SER A 245 -11.46 1.44 2.39
C SER A 245 -10.32 0.51 1.99
N VAL A 246 -9.23 0.57 2.73
CA VAL A 246 -8.02 -0.23 2.46
C VAL A 246 -7.81 -1.22 3.60
N GLY A 247 -7.66 -2.50 3.25
CA GLY A 247 -7.36 -3.56 4.20
C GLY A 247 -6.56 -4.68 3.54
N MET A 248 -5.79 -5.42 4.32
CA MET A 248 -4.95 -6.52 3.84
C MET A 248 -4.88 -7.65 4.85
N LEU A 249 -4.85 -8.87 4.34
CA LEU A 249 -4.38 -10.05 5.04
C LEU A 249 -2.93 -10.29 4.63
N SER A 250 -2.01 -10.39 5.61
CA SER A 250 -0.58 -10.53 5.34
C SER A 250 -0.03 -11.78 5.99
N LEU A 251 0.61 -12.63 5.19
CA LEU A 251 1.52 -13.65 5.71
C LEU A 251 2.88 -12.99 5.92
N ARG A 252 3.42 -13.07 7.12
CA ARG A 252 4.67 -12.41 7.50
C ARG A 252 5.70 -13.45 7.95
N ILE A 253 6.92 -13.34 7.42
CA ILE A 253 8.09 -14.09 7.86
C ILE A 253 9.05 -13.11 8.51
N GLY A 254 9.42 -13.36 9.77
CA GLY A 254 10.29 -12.49 10.55
C GLY A 254 11.65 -13.13 10.82
N PHE A 255 12.69 -12.28 10.77
CA PHE A 255 14.05 -12.62 11.19
C PHE A 255 14.42 -11.71 12.35
N HIS A 256 14.81 -12.31 13.48
CA HIS A 256 15.04 -11.68 14.77
C HIS A 256 16.50 -11.73 15.18
N PHE A 257 17.03 -10.64 15.73
CA PHE A 257 18.45 -10.53 16.14
C PHE A 257 18.65 -9.50 17.24
#